data_784f6e0a5e94aaf4d1a93106452596af
#
_entry.id   784f6e0a5e94aaf4d1a93106452596af
#
_cell.length_a   1.000
_cell.length_b   1.000
_cell.length_c   1.000
_cell.angle_alpha   90.00
_cell.angle_beta   90.00
_cell.angle_gamma   90.00
#
_symmetry.space_group_name_H-M   'P 1'
#
loop_
_entity.id
_entity.type
_entity.pdbx_description
1 polymer ?
#
loop_
_entity_poly.entity_id
_entity_poly.type
_entity_poly.pdbx_seq_one_letter_code
_entity_poly.pdbx_strand_id
1 'polypeptide(L)'
;MAEPHWTQVLAALLTPTIAVFGLFIAYRQWRTAQNKLKLELFEKRFAVYDVARSFIASVMTSGKAKDEEMNKFLSGTRETKWLLNDDIATYFDEQIWGNSVDLQALDAELEGTTVGDERTKNVQRQGQIKKWLIDQYKVLDEKFSPFLKLGH
;
A
#
# COMPACT_ATOMS: atom_id res chain seq x y z
N MET A 1 21.51 -52.03 -48.69
CA MET A 1 21.43 -50.62 -48.13
C MET A 1 20.00 -50.41 -47.82
N ALA A 2 19.66 -50.32 -46.49
CA ALA A 2 18.29 -50.08 -46.08
C ALA A 2 18.03 -48.56 -46.25
N GLU A 3 17.07 -48.21 -47.07
CA GLU A 3 16.63 -46.82 -47.19
C GLU A 3 16.12 -46.32 -45.81
N PRO A 4 16.61 -45.21 -45.33
CA PRO A 4 16.07 -44.66 -44.07
C PRO A 4 14.59 -44.35 -44.30
N HIS A 5 13.71 -45.08 -43.61
CA HIS A 5 12.29 -44.83 -43.66
C HIS A 5 12.06 -43.37 -43.24
N TRP A 6 11.53 -42.55 -44.15
CA TRP A 6 11.21 -41.13 -43.91
C TRP A 6 10.45 -40.91 -42.59
N THR A 7 9.71 -41.91 -42.12
CA THR A 7 9.04 -41.93 -40.83
C THR A 7 10.02 -41.89 -39.65
N GLN A 8 11.21 -42.53 -39.75
CA GLN A 8 12.24 -42.48 -38.71
C GLN A 8 12.91 -41.12 -38.65
N VAL A 9 13.11 -40.46 -39.78
CA VAL A 9 13.66 -39.10 -39.85
C VAL A 9 12.66 -38.09 -39.27
N LEU A 10 11.36 -38.22 -39.59
CA LEU A 10 10.29 -37.42 -39.02
C LEU A 10 10.18 -37.61 -37.49
N ALA A 11 10.23 -38.83 -37.00
CA ALA A 11 10.20 -39.13 -35.57
C ALA A 11 11.43 -38.58 -34.85
N ALA A 12 12.60 -38.61 -35.45
CA ALA A 12 13.83 -38.05 -34.89
C ALA A 12 13.79 -36.49 -34.79
N LEU A 13 13.11 -35.82 -35.73
CA LEU A 13 12.94 -34.38 -35.72
C LEU A 13 11.79 -33.90 -34.82
N LEU A 14 10.80 -34.76 -34.60
CA LEU A 14 9.61 -34.39 -33.78
C LEU A 14 9.98 -34.13 -32.31
N THR A 15 10.85 -34.99 -31.76
CA THR A 15 11.27 -34.88 -30.35
C THR A 15 11.95 -33.55 -30.01
N PRO A 16 12.99 -33.09 -30.75
CA PRO A 16 13.62 -31.81 -30.50
C PRO A 16 12.68 -30.64 -30.78
N THR A 17 11.78 -30.75 -31.73
CA THR A 17 10.80 -29.71 -32.04
C THR A 17 9.82 -29.54 -30.88
N ILE A 18 9.29 -30.61 -30.32
CA ILE A 18 8.41 -30.56 -29.14
C ILE A 18 9.17 -29.97 -27.94
N ALA A 19 10.43 -30.32 -27.72
CA ALA A 19 11.26 -29.78 -26.65
C ALA A 19 11.44 -28.26 -26.79
N VAL A 20 11.69 -27.74 -27.98
CA VAL A 20 11.82 -26.29 -28.23
C VAL A 20 10.49 -25.57 -27.94
N PHE A 21 9.38 -26.12 -28.41
CA PHE A 21 8.05 -25.55 -28.10
C PHE A 21 7.75 -25.59 -26.60
N GLY A 22 8.09 -26.67 -25.91
CA GLY A 22 7.96 -26.80 -24.46
C GLY A 22 8.74 -25.71 -23.69
N LEU A 23 10.00 -25.49 -24.09
CA LEU A 23 10.84 -24.43 -23.51
C LEU A 23 10.26 -23.02 -23.77
N PHE A 24 9.76 -22.76 -24.95
CA PHE A 24 9.13 -21.49 -25.29
C PHE A 24 7.87 -21.23 -24.46
N ILE A 25 7.02 -22.24 -24.31
CA ILE A 25 5.81 -22.14 -23.46
C ILE A 25 6.20 -21.91 -22.01
N ALA A 26 7.17 -22.67 -21.47
CA ALA A 26 7.66 -22.53 -20.11
C ALA A 26 8.22 -21.11 -19.85
N TYR A 27 9.01 -20.57 -20.79
CA TYR A 27 9.51 -19.20 -20.70
C TYR A 27 8.39 -18.16 -20.68
N ARG A 28 7.38 -18.30 -21.53
CA ARG A 28 6.22 -17.40 -21.55
C ARG A 28 5.41 -17.48 -20.27
N GLN A 29 5.19 -18.67 -19.74
CA GLN A 29 4.50 -18.88 -18.47
C GLN A 29 5.27 -18.24 -17.31
N TRP A 30 6.59 -18.44 -17.24
CA TRP A 30 7.44 -17.80 -16.23
C TRP A 30 7.36 -16.27 -16.30
N ARG A 31 7.47 -15.68 -17.49
CA ARG A 31 7.35 -14.23 -17.67
C ARG A 31 5.98 -13.70 -17.24
N THR A 32 4.91 -14.41 -17.58
CA THR A 32 3.55 -14.06 -17.17
C THR A 32 3.40 -14.11 -15.64
N ALA A 33 3.93 -15.16 -15.01
CA ALA A 33 3.91 -15.29 -13.54
C ALA A 33 4.68 -14.15 -12.85
N GLN A 34 5.83 -13.74 -13.37
CA GLN A 34 6.59 -12.60 -12.86
C GLN A 34 5.80 -11.28 -12.95
N ASN A 35 5.13 -11.04 -14.08
CA ASN A 35 4.31 -9.85 -14.26
C ASN A 35 3.10 -9.84 -13.32
N LYS A 36 2.48 -11.00 -13.11
CA LYS A 36 1.37 -11.16 -12.16
C LYS A 36 1.81 -10.85 -10.72
N LEU A 37 2.96 -11.38 -10.30
CA LEU A 37 3.51 -11.09 -8.97
C LEU A 37 3.79 -9.59 -8.76
N LYS A 38 4.36 -8.91 -9.77
CA LYS A 38 4.57 -7.46 -9.72
C LYS A 38 3.26 -6.69 -9.55
N LEU A 39 2.21 -7.10 -10.27
CA LEU A 39 0.88 -6.49 -10.16
C LEU A 39 0.27 -6.72 -8.78
N GLU A 40 0.31 -7.94 -8.26
CA GLU A 40 -0.19 -8.26 -6.92
C GLU A 40 0.52 -7.47 -5.82
N LEU A 41 1.85 -7.30 -5.92
CA LEU A 41 2.61 -6.46 -4.99
C LEU A 41 2.22 -4.98 -5.10
N PHE A 42 2.02 -4.48 -6.32
CA PHE A 42 1.55 -3.12 -6.53
C PHE A 42 0.16 -2.91 -5.89
N GLU A 43 -0.79 -3.81 -6.15
CA GLU A 43 -2.14 -3.73 -5.60
C GLU A 43 -2.13 -3.70 -4.06
N LYS A 44 -1.33 -4.57 -3.43
CA LYS A 44 -1.17 -4.59 -1.96
C LYS A 44 -0.56 -3.30 -1.42
N ARG A 45 0.47 -2.78 -2.05
CA ARG A 45 1.11 -1.52 -1.67
C ARG A 45 0.20 -0.32 -1.85
N PHE A 46 -0.55 -0.32 -2.96
CA PHE A 46 -1.55 0.70 -3.24
C PHE A 46 -2.69 0.68 -2.23
N ALA A 47 -3.13 -0.51 -1.80
CA ALA A 47 -4.16 -0.64 -0.77
C ALA A 47 -3.72 -0.01 0.57
N VAL A 48 -2.46 -0.19 0.99
CA VAL A 48 -1.91 0.49 2.18
C VAL A 48 -1.92 2.01 2.02
N TYR A 49 -1.49 2.50 0.85
CA TYR A 49 -1.52 3.93 0.54
C TYR A 49 -2.94 4.49 0.58
N ASP A 50 -3.90 3.80 -0.04
CA ASP A 50 -5.29 4.22 -0.13
C ASP A 50 -5.96 4.27 1.26
N VAL A 51 -5.68 3.30 2.11
CA VAL A 51 -6.15 3.29 3.51
C VAL A 51 -5.64 4.51 4.28
N ALA A 52 -4.33 4.82 4.18
CA ALA A 52 -3.76 5.97 4.86
C ALA A 52 -4.34 7.29 4.35
N ARG A 53 -4.49 7.40 3.03
CA ARG A 53 -5.09 8.58 2.39
C ARG A 53 -6.56 8.75 2.76
N SER A 54 -7.33 7.67 2.76
CA SER A 54 -8.74 7.66 3.14
C SER A 54 -8.94 8.02 4.61
N PHE A 55 -8.05 7.56 5.49
CA PHE A 55 -8.06 7.93 6.90
C PHE A 55 -7.91 9.45 7.07
N ILE A 56 -6.90 10.06 6.45
CA ILE A 56 -6.70 11.51 6.51
C ILE A 56 -7.94 12.25 5.96
N ALA A 57 -8.50 11.77 4.83
CA ALA A 57 -9.72 12.35 4.24
C ALA A 57 -10.90 12.31 5.22
N SER A 58 -11.07 11.20 5.95
CA SER A 58 -12.16 11.04 6.92
C SER A 58 -12.03 12.01 8.10
N VAL A 59 -10.81 12.17 8.62
CA VAL A 59 -10.53 13.15 9.70
C VAL A 59 -10.82 14.57 9.21
N MET A 60 -10.41 14.91 7.98
CA MET A 60 -10.66 16.23 7.41
C MET A 60 -12.15 16.52 7.19
N THR A 61 -12.91 15.53 6.75
CA THR A 61 -14.34 15.68 6.48
C THR A 61 -15.16 15.75 7.79
N SER A 62 -14.83 14.90 8.78
CA SER A 62 -15.55 14.83 10.05
C SER A 62 -15.06 15.81 11.10
N GLY A 63 -13.82 16.29 10.96
CA GLY A 63 -13.12 17.07 11.97
C GLY A 63 -12.64 16.27 13.18
N LYS A 64 -12.81 14.95 13.20
CA LYS A 64 -12.54 14.04 14.33
C LYS A 64 -11.82 12.78 13.87
N ALA A 65 -10.94 12.26 14.74
CA ALA A 65 -10.37 10.92 14.57
C ALA A 65 -11.33 9.88 15.18
N LYS A 66 -12.24 9.34 14.39
CA LYS A 66 -13.25 8.38 14.85
C LYS A 66 -12.63 7.00 15.04
N ASP A 67 -13.06 6.26 16.08
CA ASP A 67 -12.57 4.92 16.41
C ASP A 67 -12.68 3.94 15.23
N GLU A 68 -13.78 3.99 14.47
CA GLU A 68 -13.97 3.13 13.31
C GLU A 68 -12.89 3.36 12.25
N GLU A 69 -12.60 4.62 11.93
CA GLU A 69 -11.61 4.99 10.92
C GLU A 69 -10.18 4.72 11.41
N MET A 70 -9.92 4.93 12.70
CA MET A 70 -8.65 4.57 13.34
C MET A 70 -8.41 3.05 13.29
N ASN A 71 -9.43 2.24 13.58
CA ASN A 71 -9.36 0.78 13.47
C ASN A 71 -9.14 0.30 12.03
N LYS A 72 -9.78 0.94 11.03
CA LYS A 72 -9.54 0.66 9.62
C LYS A 72 -8.11 1.00 9.23
N PHE A 73 -7.59 2.14 9.70
CA PHE A 73 -6.21 2.54 9.47
C PHE A 73 -5.22 1.52 10.04
N LEU A 74 -5.35 1.13 11.31
CA LEU A 74 -4.48 0.14 11.95
C LEU A 74 -4.51 -1.21 11.24
N SER A 75 -5.70 -1.70 10.92
CA SER A 75 -5.83 -2.99 10.26
C SER A 75 -5.29 -2.98 8.83
N GLY A 76 -5.54 -1.91 8.09
CA GLY A 76 -5.11 -1.78 6.70
C GLY A 76 -3.62 -1.44 6.54
N THR A 77 -2.97 -0.86 7.56
CA THR A 77 -1.53 -0.55 7.54
C THR A 77 -0.66 -1.60 8.25
N ARG A 78 -1.26 -2.64 8.81
CA ARG A 78 -0.58 -3.67 9.61
C ARG A 78 0.60 -4.33 8.88
N GLU A 79 0.49 -4.53 7.58
CA GLU A 79 1.50 -5.23 6.77
C GLU A 79 2.55 -4.28 6.17
N THR A 80 2.51 -2.98 6.50
CA THR A 80 3.37 -1.94 5.92
C THR A 80 4.86 -2.28 6.00
N LYS A 81 5.31 -2.76 7.16
CA LYS A 81 6.70 -3.15 7.40
C LYS A 81 7.20 -4.21 6.40
N TRP A 82 6.35 -5.16 6.04
CA TRP A 82 6.69 -6.28 5.15
C TRP A 82 6.51 -5.95 3.67
N LEU A 83 5.55 -5.08 3.35
CA LEU A 83 5.22 -4.70 1.97
C LEU A 83 6.06 -3.53 1.45
N LEU A 84 6.50 -2.65 2.34
CA LEU A 84 7.20 -1.40 2.03
C LEU A 84 8.57 -1.38 2.73
N ASN A 85 8.68 -0.67 3.84
CA ASN A 85 9.89 -0.59 4.66
C ASN A 85 9.58 -0.14 6.10
N ASP A 86 10.60 -0.19 6.97
CA ASP A 86 10.48 0.26 8.37
C ASP A 86 10.24 1.76 8.50
N ASP A 87 10.73 2.59 7.56
CA ASP A 87 10.55 4.05 7.60
C ASP A 87 9.07 4.44 7.47
N ILE A 88 8.35 3.81 6.55
CA ILE A 88 6.91 4.06 6.38
C ILE A 88 6.10 3.48 7.55
N ALA A 89 6.49 2.32 8.07
CA ALA A 89 5.84 1.74 9.24
C ALA A 89 5.99 2.67 10.46
N THR A 90 7.20 3.12 10.76
CA THR A 90 7.48 4.07 11.85
C THR A 90 6.73 5.40 11.64
N TYR A 91 6.69 5.91 10.41
CA TYR A 91 5.94 7.11 10.09
C TYR A 91 4.43 6.94 10.38
N PHE A 92 3.85 5.79 10.08
CA PHE A 92 2.44 5.52 10.40
C PHE A 92 2.20 5.41 11.90
N ASP A 93 3.06 4.66 12.61
CA ASP A 93 2.89 4.38 14.04
C ASP A 93 3.15 5.63 14.89
N GLU A 94 4.22 6.37 14.63
CA GLU A 94 4.62 7.49 15.47
C GLU A 94 3.94 8.80 15.07
N GLN A 95 3.83 9.05 13.76
CA GLN A 95 3.37 10.35 13.30
C GLN A 95 1.86 10.36 12.99
N ILE A 96 1.38 9.51 12.10
CA ILE A 96 -0.05 9.52 11.76
C ILE A 96 -0.90 9.06 12.94
N TRP A 97 -0.56 7.91 13.52
CA TRP A 97 -1.29 7.36 14.65
C TRP A 97 -1.17 8.26 15.89
N GLY A 98 0.05 8.66 16.26
CA GLY A 98 0.29 9.53 17.44
C GLY A 98 -0.52 10.83 17.39
N ASN A 99 -0.47 11.56 16.27
CA ASN A 99 -1.27 12.79 16.10
C ASN A 99 -2.79 12.52 16.10
N SER A 100 -3.22 11.35 15.64
CA SER A 100 -4.64 10.99 15.64
C SER A 100 -5.16 10.68 17.04
N VAL A 101 -4.34 10.02 17.87
CA VAL A 101 -4.64 9.80 19.29
C VAL A 101 -4.69 11.13 20.05
N ASP A 102 -3.74 12.03 19.81
CA ASP A 102 -3.75 13.38 20.40
C ASP A 102 -5.01 14.14 20.00
N LEU A 103 -5.42 14.06 18.74
CA LEU A 103 -6.65 14.72 18.27
C LEU A 103 -7.89 14.15 18.95
N GLN A 104 -7.95 12.83 19.14
CA GLN A 104 -9.05 12.16 19.83
C GLN A 104 -9.11 12.56 21.32
N ALA A 105 -7.97 12.61 22.00
CA ALA A 105 -7.88 13.06 23.38
C ALA A 105 -8.35 14.52 23.55
N LEU A 106 -7.90 15.40 22.67
CA LEU A 106 -8.31 16.81 22.66
C LEU A 106 -9.81 16.98 22.39
N ASP A 107 -10.40 16.14 21.53
CA ASP A 107 -11.84 16.17 21.26
C ASP A 107 -12.65 15.73 22.50
N ALA A 108 -12.20 14.68 23.19
CA ALA A 108 -12.82 14.23 24.44
C ALA A 108 -12.72 15.28 25.56
N GLU A 109 -11.56 15.94 25.72
CA GLU A 109 -11.37 17.03 26.68
C GLU A 109 -12.31 18.21 26.39
N LEU A 110 -12.56 18.50 25.11
CA LEU A 110 -13.37 19.62 24.69
C LEU A 110 -14.84 19.49 25.13
N GLU A 111 -15.37 18.26 25.20
CA GLU A 111 -16.74 17.99 25.60
C GLU A 111 -17.00 18.39 27.07
N GLY A 112 -15.98 18.33 27.95
CA GLY A 112 -16.06 18.69 29.35
C GLY A 112 -15.59 20.12 29.68
N THR A 113 -15.00 20.83 28.71
CA THR A 113 -14.34 22.12 28.97
C THR A 113 -15.31 23.32 28.79
N THR A 114 -15.44 24.15 29.83
CA THR A 114 -16.21 25.38 29.77
C THR A 114 -15.57 26.42 28.86
N VAL A 115 -16.39 27.40 28.41
CA VAL A 115 -15.89 28.50 27.55
C VAL A 115 -14.85 29.32 28.32
N GLY A 116 -13.65 29.44 27.73
CA GLY A 116 -12.51 30.14 28.34
C GLY A 116 -11.21 29.90 27.60
N ASP A 117 -10.09 30.31 28.17
CA ASP A 117 -8.77 30.25 27.58
C ASP A 117 -8.32 28.80 27.31
N GLU A 118 -8.66 27.85 28.18
CA GLU A 118 -8.32 26.42 27.99
C GLU A 118 -9.03 25.83 26.78
N ARG A 119 -10.32 26.13 26.62
CA ARG A 119 -11.07 25.72 25.42
C ARG A 119 -10.45 26.30 24.16
N THR A 120 -10.04 27.53 24.17
CA THR A 120 -9.41 28.22 23.05
C THR A 120 -8.07 27.54 22.67
N LYS A 121 -7.24 27.21 23.65
CA LYS A 121 -5.96 26.50 23.43
C LYS A 121 -6.18 25.10 22.86
N ASN A 122 -7.17 24.37 23.38
CA ASN A 122 -7.52 23.04 22.87
C ASN A 122 -7.92 23.09 21.39
N VAL A 123 -8.84 24.02 21.03
CA VAL A 123 -9.28 24.20 19.62
C VAL A 123 -8.12 24.60 18.72
N GLN A 124 -7.20 25.46 19.16
CA GLN A 124 -6.01 25.84 18.40
C GLN A 124 -5.11 24.62 18.16
N ARG A 125 -4.89 23.78 19.18
CA ARG A 125 -4.07 22.57 19.05
C ARG A 125 -4.70 21.56 18.11
N GLN A 126 -6.01 21.33 18.20
CA GLN A 126 -6.73 20.52 17.22
C GLN A 126 -6.56 21.05 15.79
N GLY A 127 -6.66 22.36 15.60
CA GLY A 127 -6.45 23.02 14.32
C GLY A 127 -5.04 22.78 13.74
N GLN A 128 -4.01 22.83 14.59
CA GLN A 128 -2.62 22.53 14.20
C GLN A 128 -2.45 21.09 13.74
N ILE A 129 -3.01 20.12 14.49
CA ILE A 129 -2.95 18.69 14.10
C ILE A 129 -3.68 18.46 12.77
N LYS A 130 -4.87 19.02 12.60
CA LYS A 130 -5.64 18.91 11.36
C LYS A 130 -4.89 19.49 10.17
N LYS A 131 -4.26 20.67 10.33
CA LYS A 131 -3.44 21.26 9.28
C LYS A 131 -2.24 20.39 8.94
N TRP A 132 -1.56 19.86 9.97
CA TRP A 132 -0.46 18.92 9.76
C TRP A 132 -0.92 17.68 8.99
N LEU A 133 -2.09 17.09 9.33
CA LEU A 133 -2.65 15.94 8.59
C LEU A 133 -2.91 16.24 7.11
N ILE A 134 -3.38 17.46 6.77
CA ILE A 134 -3.55 17.87 5.37
C ILE A 134 -2.22 17.83 4.63
N ASP A 135 -1.16 18.34 5.25
CA ASP A 135 0.17 18.38 4.64
C ASP A 135 0.72 16.95 4.39
N GLN A 136 0.22 15.94 5.15
CA GLN A 136 0.61 14.55 4.96
C GLN A 136 0.16 13.94 3.63
N TYR A 137 -0.81 14.50 2.93
CA TYR A 137 -1.14 14.04 1.58
C TYR A 137 0.09 14.06 0.65
N LYS A 138 0.82 15.17 0.69
CA LYS A 138 2.04 15.31 -0.13
C LYS A 138 3.15 14.39 0.35
N VAL A 139 3.33 14.27 1.67
CA VAL A 139 4.35 13.39 2.27
C VAL A 139 4.06 11.92 1.93
N LEU A 140 2.79 11.48 1.94
CA LEU A 140 2.39 10.16 1.51
C LEU A 140 2.76 9.90 0.05
N ASP A 141 2.42 10.84 -0.85
CA ASP A 141 2.73 10.71 -2.27
C ASP A 141 4.25 10.57 -2.50
N GLU A 142 5.05 11.37 -1.80
CA GLU A 142 6.52 11.32 -1.87
C GLU A 142 7.08 9.99 -1.33
N LYS A 143 6.62 9.55 -0.15
CA LYS A 143 7.08 8.31 0.50
C LYS A 143 6.69 7.06 -0.29
N PHE A 144 5.50 7.03 -0.88
CA PHE A 144 5.00 5.87 -1.62
C PHE A 144 5.45 5.82 -3.08
N SER A 145 5.85 6.96 -3.65
CA SER A 145 6.30 7.05 -5.06
C SER A 145 7.32 5.97 -5.47
N PRO A 146 8.34 5.63 -4.67
CA PRO A 146 9.30 4.58 -5.06
C PRO A 146 8.69 3.18 -5.16
N PHE A 147 7.62 2.91 -4.40
CA PHE A 147 6.98 1.60 -4.27
C PHE A 147 5.81 1.40 -5.23
N LEU A 148 5.21 2.50 -5.71
CA LEU A 148 4.05 2.50 -6.61
C LEU A 148 4.44 2.68 -8.08
N LYS A 149 5.73 2.78 -8.41
CA LYS A 149 6.19 2.76 -9.80
C LYS A 149 6.30 1.32 -10.26
N LEU A 150 5.47 0.91 -11.22
CA LEU A 150 5.65 -0.33 -11.96
C LEU A 150 6.94 -0.14 -12.78
N GLY A 151 8.07 -0.65 -12.27
CA GLY A 151 9.31 -0.67 -13.04
C GLY A 151 9.10 -1.50 -14.31
N HIS A 152 9.38 -0.89 -15.45
CA HIS A 152 9.40 -1.55 -16.76
C HIS A 152 10.54 -2.55 -16.85
#